data_8b98a47a484a86d9b2eead66e54bcc56
#
_entry.id   8b98a47a484a86d9b2eead66e54bcc56
#
_cell.length_a   1.000
_cell.length_b   1.000
_cell.length_c   1.000
_cell.angle_alpha   90.00
_cell.angle_beta   90.00
_cell.angle_gamma   90.00
#
_symmetry.space_group_name_H-M   'P 1'
#
loop_
_entity.id
_entity.type
_entity.pdbx_description
1 polymer ?
#
loop_
_entity_poly.entity_id
_entity_poly.type
_entity_poly.pdbx_seq_one_letter_code
_entity_poly.pdbx_strand_id
1 'polypeptide(L)'
;MAEENEKAVLDRKAQEHEMNELKRRIHAAAEAIRSKLLSDAENRSFESELSDLKAKAESGDKDAATEYGWNLISGFATGTPDPEGWTFLKTAADAGHPKALFQVGIAFLQGIGIPKNGEKGVGFIKRSAEAGYPKGMALYARMLKEGNGVEKNEPESVMWLKRAEEAGDPASIRNLAIALSTGDGVPQDFERATDLFQKAARAGDLDSRYWYARALAYGIGIPKDAVKAAAWSIFSEAAGDVRAGAILAGLRKTLKESEGVRANRLFVDLLKEMGPVQSQTEAADAGIPADLPEATRRQLASLFTPALQGIPECAVVLGRAYETGWQVKQDPARAFRWYFAAAQAKYPEGEYLLGFCYLNGIGVPPDPELGVFWISEGAKGGFPEAMGFFGSLLVNGKLGDEMKKDGIPFLEKAAEANDPYGTLNLGLAYLSGTVIALDREKGKALVKKA
;
A
#
# COMPACT_ATOMS: atom_id res chain seq x y z
N MET A 1 30.40 21.30 31.66
CA MET A 1 28.99 21.77 31.87
C MET A 1 28.64 22.98 30.98
N ALA A 2 29.36 24.12 31.02
CA ALA A 2 29.05 25.27 30.14
C ALA A 2 29.29 24.96 28.65
N GLU A 3 30.44 24.39 28.30
CA GLU A 3 30.79 23.97 26.93
C GLU A 3 29.87 22.84 26.41
N GLU A 4 29.47 21.90 27.26
CA GLU A 4 28.53 20.83 26.87
C GLU A 4 27.12 21.38 26.60
N ASN A 5 26.68 22.39 27.39
CA ASN A 5 25.41 23.06 27.14
C ASN A 5 25.44 23.89 25.86
N GLU A 6 26.56 24.55 25.56
CA GLU A 6 26.72 25.34 24.33
C GLU A 6 26.74 24.44 23.10
N LYS A 7 27.42 23.31 23.16
CA LYS A 7 27.42 22.29 22.11
C LYS A 7 26.01 21.70 21.88
N ALA A 8 25.28 21.36 22.95
CA ALA A 8 23.91 20.84 22.85
C ALA A 8 22.94 21.88 22.25
N VAL A 9 23.13 23.17 22.51
CA VAL A 9 22.34 24.26 21.89
C VAL A 9 22.69 24.41 20.41
N LEU A 10 23.94 24.29 20.02
CA LEU A 10 24.37 24.35 18.61
C LEU A 10 23.85 23.13 17.81
N ASP A 11 23.93 21.93 18.40
CA ASP A 11 23.42 20.71 17.80
C ASP A 11 21.88 20.78 17.60
N ARG A 12 21.16 21.34 18.59
CA ARG A 12 19.72 21.55 18.48
C ARG A 12 19.33 22.56 17.39
N LYS A 13 20.08 23.66 17.28
CA LYS A 13 19.88 24.65 16.19
C LYS A 13 20.19 24.08 14.82
N ALA A 14 21.22 23.24 14.71
CA ALA A 14 21.55 22.56 13.47
C ALA A 14 20.44 21.60 13.06
N GLN A 15 19.90 20.80 13.99
CA GLN A 15 18.77 19.92 13.75
C GLN A 15 17.49 20.67 13.36
N GLU A 16 17.20 21.80 14.01
CA GLU A 16 16.07 22.67 13.65
C GLU A 16 16.23 23.26 12.25
N HIS A 17 17.44 23.66 11.88
CA HIS A 17 17.73 24.19 10.54
C HIS A 17 17.54 23.11 9.48
N GLU A 18 18.09 21.93 9.69
CA GLU A 18 17.96 20.78 8.80
C GLU A 18 16.50 20.35 8.63
N MET A 19 15.74 20.29 9.73
CA MET A 19 14.30 20.00 9.70
C MET A 19 13.51 21.06 8.92
N ASN A 20 13.84 22.36 9.07
CA ASN A 20 13.18 23.42 8.34
C ASN A 20 13.51 23.36 6.84
N GLU A 21 14.72 23.00 6.48
CA GLU A 21 15.13 22.83 5.08
C GLU A 21 14.40 21.60 4.47
N LEU A 22 14.32 20.50 5.18
CA LEU A 22 13.54 19.33 4.77
C LEU A 22 12.06 19.69 4.54
N LYS A 23 11.43 20.44 5.46
CA LYS A 23 10.05 20.92 5.30
C LYS A 23 9.87 21.80 4.05
N ARG A 24 10.85 22.66 3.72
CA ARG A 24 10.81 23.45 2.49
C ARG A 24 10.91 22.56 1.24
N ARG A 25 11.80 21.56 1.24
CA ARG A 25 11.93 20.59 0.14
C ARG A 25 10.63 19.80 -0.06
N ILE A 26 10.00 19.34 1.02
CA ILE A 26 8.70 18.66 0.96
C ILE A 26 7.62 19.58 0.34
N HIS A 27 7.58 20.84 0.77
CA HIS A 27 6.63 21.81 0.22
C HIS A 27 6.86 22.03 -1.28
N ALA A 28 8.09 22.23 -1.69
CA ALA A 28 8.45 22.42 -3.11
C ALA A 28 8.11 21.18 -3.95
N ALA A 29 8.38 19.97 -3.42
CA ALA A 29 8.03 18.72 -4.09
C ALA A 29 6.50 18.57 -4.22
N ALA A 30 5.74 18.86 -3.16
CA ALA A 30 4.28 18.82 -3.17
C ALA A 30 3.69 19.79 -4.21
N GLU A 31 4.21 21.03 -4.30
CA GLU A 31 3.77 22.00 -5.31
C GLU A 31 4.14 21.59 -6.73
N ALA A 32 5.33 21.01 -6.95
CA ALA A 32 5.75 20.51 -8.25
C ALA A 32 4.88 19.33 -8.72
N ILE A 33 4.59 18.38 -7.83
CA ILE A 33 3.69 17.26 -8.11
C ILE A 33 2.28 17.76 -8.37
N ARG A 34 1.76 18.66 -7.54
CA ARG A 34 0.45 19.28 -7.74
C ARG A 34 0.35 19.97 -9.09
N SER A 35 1.35 20.76 -9.49
CA SER A 35 1.38 21.42 -10.80
C SER A 35 1.38 20.40 -11.95
N LYS A 36 2.07 19.28 -11.80
CA LYS A 36 2.08 18.18 -12.77
C LYS A 36 0.74 17.43 -12.84
N LEU A 37 0.10 17.16 -11.69
CA LEU A 37 -1.19 16.45 -11.60
C LEU A 37 -2.38 17.34 -12.01
N LEU A 38 -2.29 18.67 -11.79
CA LEU A 38 -3.30 19.63 -12.19
C LEU A 38 -3.13 20.11 -13.64
N SER A 39 -2.09 19.65 -14.34
CA SER A 39 -2.00 19.92 -15.77
C SER A 39 -3.16 19.24 -16.51
N ASP A 40 -3.79 20.01 -17.41
CA ASP A 40 -5.01 19.68 -18.17
C ASP A 40 -5.07 18.30 -18.86
N ALA A 41 -4.02 17.49 -18.78
CA ALA A 41 -3.93 16.21 -19.46
C ALA A 41 -4.78 15.12 -18.79
N GLU A 42 -4.86 15.09 -17.45
CA GLU A 42 -5.60 14.04 -16.72
C GLU A 42 -7.11 14.29 -16.73
N ASN A 43 -7.55 15.55 -16.60
CA ASN A 43 -8.97 15.89 -16.78
C ASN A 43 -9.43 15.58 -18.20
N ARG A 44 -8.61 15.86 -19.22
CA ARG A 44 -8.89 15.51 -20.61
C ARG A 44 -8.90 14.00 -20.86
N SER A 45 -8.06 13.23 -20.18
CA SER A 45 -8.06 11.76 -20.26
C SER A 45 -9.36 11.18 -19.70
N PHE A 46 -9.78 11.63 -18.52
CA PHE A 46 -11.01 11.15 -17.88
C PHE A 46 -12.29 11.55 -18.63
N GLU A 47 -12.38 12.80 -19.11
CA GLU A 47 -13.49 13.25 -19.97
C GLU A 47 -13.53 12.48 -21.30
N SER A 48 -12.36 12.18 -21.88
CA SER A 48 -12.25 11.35 -23.08
C SER A 48 -12.71 9.91 -22.81
N GLU A 49 -12.27 9.30 -21.71
CA GLU A 49 -12.69 7.95 -21.30
C GLU A 49 -14.19 7.86 -21.04
N LEU A 50 -14.76 8.88 -20.40
CA LEU A 50 -16.19 8.95 -20.13
C LEU A 50 -17.00 9.11 -21.44
N SER A 51 -16.49 9.91 -22.39
CA SER A 51 -17.08 10.08 -23.74
C SER A 51 -17.01 8.76 -24.52
N ASP A 52 -15.90 8.04 -24.46
CA ASP A 52 -15.75 6.73 -25.12
C ASP A 52 -16.68 5.68 -24.51
N LEU A 53 -16.82 5.67 -23.16
CA LEU A 53 -17.79 4.82 -22.47
C LEU A 53 -19.23 5.13 -22.90
N LYS A 54 -19.57 6.41 -23.02
CA LYS A 54 -20.89 6.85 -23.53
C LYS A 54 -21.17 6.31 -24.94
N ALA A 55 -20.23 6.52 -25.84
CA ALA A 55 -20.39 6.07 -27.23
C ALA A 55 -20.56 4.54 -27.34
N LYS A 56 -19.80 3.78 -26.56
CA LYS A 56 -19.95 2.32 -26.48
C LYS A 56 -21.27 1.91 -25.85
N ALA A 57 -21.71 2.57 -24.79
CA ALA A 57 -22.99 2.32 -24.14
C ALA A 57 -24.17 2.57 -25.08
N GLU A 58 -24.12 3.67 -25.84
CA GLU A 58 -25.12 4.00 -26.87
C GLU A 58 -25.12 3.00 -28.03
N SER A 59 -23.98 2.38 -28.33
CA SER A 59 -23.89 1.29 -29.31
C SER A 59 -24.41 -0.07 -28.84
N GLY A 60 -24.82 -0.16 -27.57
CA GLY A 60 -25.40 -1.38 -26.97
C GLY A 60 -24.41 -2.25 -26.17
N ASP A 61 -23.18 -1.78 -25.94
CA ASP A 61 -22.21 -2.46 -25.05
C ASP A 61 -22.71 -2.39 -23.60
N LYS A 62 -23.02 -3.56 -23.03
CA LYS A 62 -23.60 -3.67 -21.68
C LYS A 62 -22.58 -3.37 -20.58
N ASP A 63 -21.31 -3.70 -20.77
CA ASP A 63 -20.25 -3.37 -19.84
C ASP A 63 -20.04 -1.86 -19.78
N ALA A 64 -19.94 -1.21 -20.94
CA ALA A 64 -19.82 0.24 -21.04
C ALA A 64 -21.06 0.95 -20.48
N ALA A 65 -22.28 0.47 -20.76
CA ALA A 65 -23.52 1.02 -20.20
C ALA A 65 -23.57 0.88 -18.69
N THR A 66 -23.03 -0.22 -18.14
CA THR A 66 -22.93 -0.45 -16.71
C THR A 66 -21.96 0.54 -16.06
N GLU A 67 -20.76 0.69 -16.59
CA GLU A 67 -19.75 1.60 -16.06
C GLU A 67 -20.16 3.07 -16.20
N TYR A 68 -20.61 3.46 -17.40
CA TYR A 68 -21.06 4.83 -17.67
C TYR A 68 -22.23 5.21 -16.76
N GLY A 69 -23.26 4.36 -16.71
CA GLY A 69 -24.43 4.60 -15.87
C GLY A 69 -24.11 4.71 -14.39
N TRP A 70 -23.21 3.85 -13.87
CA TRP A 70 -22.78 3.91 -12.47
C TRP A 70 -21.99 5.18 -12.15
N ASN A 71 -21.05 5.58 -13.02
CA ASN A 71 -20.27 6.80 -12.85
C ASN A 71 -21.15 8.04 -12.76
N LEU A 72 -22.22 8.11 -13.57
CA LEU A 72 -23.16 9.21 -13.54
C LEU A 72 -24.02 9.22 -12.28
N ILE A 73 -24.72 8.11 -11.94
CA ILE A 73 -25.64 8.11 -10.79
C ILE A 73 -24.93 8.23 -9.43
N SER A 74 -23.68 7.80 -9.35
CA SER A 74 -22.87 7.94 -8.13
C SER A 74 -22.29 9.34 -7.96
N GLY A 75 -22.30 10.16 -9.02
CA GLY A 75 -21.65 11.47 -9.06
C GLY A 75 -20.12 11.39 -9.07
N PHE A 76 -19.55 10.19 -9.28
CA PHE A 76 -18.09 10.01 -9.29
C PHE A 76 -17.44 10.78 -10.44
N ALA A 77 -18.07 10.78 -11.60
CA ALA A 77 -17.55 11.44 -12.80
C ALA A 77 -17.79 12.95 -12.85
N THR A 78 -18.92 13.40 -12.32
CA THR A 78 -19.43 14.77 -12.51
C THR A 78 -19.41 15.61 -11.22
N GLY A 79 -19.01 15.02 -10.10
CA GLY A 79 -19.08 15.64 -8.78
C GLY A 79 -20.50 15.69 -8.19
N THR A 80 -21.53 15.47 -9.03
CA THR A 80 -22.94 15.42 -8.62
C THR A 80 -23.66 14.27 -9.34
N PRO A 81 -24.59 13.56 -8.68
CA PRO A 81 -25.36 12.49 -9.32
C PRO A 81 -26.14 13.00 -10.53
N ASP A 82 -26.01 12.31 -11.68
CA ASP A 82 -26.75 12.59 -12.90
C ASP A 82 -27.79 11.48 -13.15
N PRO A 83 -29.10 11.83 -13.19
CA PRO A 83 -30.18 10.88 -13.43
C PRO A 83 -30.12 10.17 -14.78
N GLU A 84 -29.44 10.72 -15.80
CA GLU A 84 -29.29 10.09 -17.13
C GLU A 84 -28.61 8.70 -16.96
N GLY A 85 -27.66 8.60 -16.04
CA GLY A 85 -26.96 7.34 -15.77
C GLY A 85 -27.85 6.18 -15.36
N TRP A 86 -29.02 6.49 -14.78
CA TRP A 86 -30.00 5.45 -14.43
C TRP A 86 -30.54 4.71 -15.64
N THR A 87 -30.75 5.41 -16.76
CA THR A 87 -31.25 4.79 -17.98
C THR A 87 -30.30 3.74 -18.53
N PHE A 88 -29.01 4.08 -18.62
CA PHE A 88 -27.98 3.15 -19.07
C PHE A 88 -27.83 1.94 -18.13
N LEU A 89 -27.71 2.20 -16.85
CA LEU A 89 -27.53 1.15 -15.85
C LEU A 89 -28.73 0.20 -15.80
N LYS A 90 -29.95 0.75 -15.86
CA LYS A 90 -31.18 -0.04 -15.85
C LYS A 90 -31.32 -0.86 -17.13
N THR A 91 -31.00 -0.31 -18.29
CA THR A 91 -31.05 -1.04 -19.56
C THR A 91 -30.14 -2.25 -19.56
N ALA A 92 -28.89 -2.10 -19.05
CA ALA A 92 -27.98 -3.22 -18.89
C ALA A 92 -28.50 -4.27 -17.89
N ALA A 93 -29.09 -3.83 -16.77
CA ALA A 93 -29.66 -4.71 -15.77
C ALA A 93 -30.91 -5.47 -16.27
N ASP A 94 -31.79 -4.81 -17.02
CA ASP A 94 -32.96 -5.43 -17.64
C ASP A 94 -32.55 -6.48 -18.69
N ALA A 95 -31.42 -6.26 -19.37
CA ALA A 95 -30.79 -7.23 -20.25
C ALA A 95 -30.06 -8.37 -19.53
N GLY A 96 -30.16 -8.43 -18.19
CA GLY A 96 -29.59 -9.49 -17.36
C GLY A 96 -28.09 -9.38 -17.09
N HIS A 97 -27.46 -8.21 -17.36
CA HIS A 97 -26.02 -8.06 -17.14
C HIS A 97 -25.66 -8.18 -15.65
N PRO A 98 -24.79 -9.15 -15.24
CA PRO A 98 -24.61 -9.51 -13.83
C PRO A 98 -24.13 -8.37 -12.94
N LYS A 99 -23.17 -7.57 -13.41
CA LYS A 99 -22.62 -6.41 -12.69
C LYS A 99 -23.64 -5.27 -12.62
N ALA A 100 -24.40 -5.02 -13.68
CA ALA A 100 -25.45 -3.99 -13.68
C ALA A 100 -26.56 -4.32 -12.68
N LEU A 101 -27.00 -5.58 -12.63
CA LEU A 101 -27.95 -6.07 -11.61
C LEU A 101 -27.45 -5.79 -10.20
N PHE A 102 -26.16 -6.05 -9.93
CA PHE A 102 -25.55 -5.76 -8.65
C PHE A 102 -25.59 -4.28 -8.31
N GLN A 103 -25.15 -3.43 -9.23
CA GLN A 103 -25.10 -1.98 -9.05
C GLN A 103 -26.49 -1.35 -8.87
N VAL A 104 -27.48 -1.80 -9.63
CA VAL A 104 -28.90 -1.43 -9.42
C VAL A 104 -29.38 -1.84 -8.04
N GLY A 105 -29.03 -3.05 -7.60
CA GLY A 105 -29.32 -3.53 -6.25
C GLY A 105 -28.73 -2.64 -5.17
N ILE A 106 -27.47 -2.27 -5.30
CA ILE A 106 -26.77 -1.34 -4.38
C ILE A 106 -27.45 0.04 -4.41
N ALA A 107 -27.78 0.56 -5.58
CA ALA A 107 -28.46 1.86 -5.71
C ALA A 107 -29.79 1.89 -4.95
N PHE A 108 -30.60 0.83 -5.03
CA PHE A 108 -31.84 0.70 -4.27
C PHE A 108 -31.60 0.53 -2.76
N LEU A 109 -30.58 -0.24 -2.34
CA LEU A 109 -30.29 -0.46 -0.93
C LEU A 109 -29.77 0.80 -0.23
N GLN A 110 -29.00 1.62 -0.93
CA GLN A 110 -28.36 2.81 -0.37
C GLN A 110 -29.06 4.12 -0.71
N GLY A 111 -29.88 4.16 -1.78
CA GLY A 111 -30.54 5.36 -2.27
C GLY A 111 -29.60 6.21 -3.14
N ILE A 112 -28.75 5.59 -3.95
CA ILE A 112 -27.81 6.27 -4.84
C ILE A 112 -28.54 6.64 -6.14
N GLY A 113 -28.73 7.93 -6.38
CA GLY A 113 -29.40 8.45 -7.56
C GLY A 113 -30.91 8.14 -7.66
N ILE A 114 -31.46 7.35 -6.74
CA ILE A 114 -32.87 6.91 -6.68
C ILE A 114 -33.34 6.76 -5.24
N PRO A 115 -34.65 6.82 -4.96
CA PRO A 115 -35.17 6.59 -3.63
C PRO A 115 -34.83 5.17 -3.12
N LYS A 116 -34.40 5.08 -1.87
CA LYS A 116 -34.10 3.81 -1.20
C LYS A 116 -35.29 2.88 -1.19
N ASN A 117 -35.06 1.63 -1.58
CA ASN A 117 -36.03 0.56 -1.54
C ASN A 117 -35.35 -0.79 -1.28
N GLY A 118 -35.39 -1.25 -0.02
CA GLY A 118 -34.71 -2.48 0.40
C GLY A 118 -35.19 -3.73 -0.31
N GLU A 119 -36.49 -3.89 -0.48
CA GLU A 119 -37.08 -5.08 -1.15
C GLU A 119 -36.61 -5.21 -2.60
N LYS A 120 -36.72 -4.11 -3.38
CA LYS A 120 -36.19 -4.09 -4.75
C LYS A 120 -34.70 -4.34 -4.77
N GLY A 121 -33.95 -3.70 -3.87
CA GLY A 121 -32.49 -3.88 -3.77
C GLY A 121 -32.11 -5.33 -3.59
N VAL A 122 -32.73 -6.01 -2.63
CA VAL A 122 -32.50 -7.46 -2.38
C VAL A 122 -32.86 -8.29 -3.61
N GLY A 123 -33.99 -8.02 -4.26
CA GLY A 123 -34.40 -8.73 -5.49
C GLY A 123 -33.36 -8.61 -6.61
N PHE A 124 -32.77 -7.43 -6.81
CA PHE A 124 -31.72 -7.23 -7.79
C PHE A 124 -30.40 -7.90 -7.39
N ILE A 125 -30.01 -7.88 -6.11
CA ILE A 125 -28.83 -8.60 -5.62
C ILE A 125 -28.98 -10.11 -5.83
N LYS A 126 -30.15 -10.70 -5.52
CA LYS A 126 -30.44 -12.10 -5.79
C LYS A 126 -30.29 -12.44 -7.27
N ARG A 127 -30.90 -11.65 -8.16
CA ARG A 127 -30.76 -11.83 -9.62
C ARG A 127 -29.31 -11.72 -10.09
N SER A 128 -28.52 -10.82 -9.51
CA SER A 128 -27.08 -10.70 -9.79
C SER A 128 -26.32 -11.97 -9.37
N ALA A 129 -26.64 -12.54 -8.20
CA ALA A 129 -26.07 -13.79 -7.74
C ALA A 129 -26.45 -14.96 -8.67
N GLU A 130 -27.70 -15.06 -9.06
CA GLU A 130 -28.22 -16.05 -10.02
C GLU A 130 -27.58 -15.92 -11.41
N ALA A 131 -27.26 -14.68 -11.83
CA ALA A 131 -26.55 -14.39 -13.07
C ALA A 131 -25.03 -14.64 -12.98
N GLY A 132 -24.51 -15.12 -11.86
CA GLY A 132 -23.11 -15.52 -11.72
C GLY A 132 -22.15 -14.44 -11.27
N TYR A 133 -22.61 -13.27 -10.81
CA TYR A 133 -21.70 -12.22 -10.35
C TYR A 133 -21.15 -12.50 -8.94
N PRO A 134 -19.82 -12.68 -8.75
CA PRO A 134 -19.27 -13.13 -7.48
C PRO A 134 -19.59 -12.18 -6.32
N LYS A 135 -19.51 -10.86 -6.51
CA LYS A 135 -19.88 -9.87 -5.49
C LYS A 135 -21.39 -9.91 -5.17
N GLY A 136 -22.22 -10.22 -6.14
CA GLY A 136 -23.67 -10.45 -5.96
C GLY A 136 -23.94 -11.67 -5.10
N MET A 137 -23.25 -12.79 -5.39
CA MET A 137 -23.33 -14.02 -4.59
C MET A 137 -22.88 -13.79 -3.15
N ALA A 138 -21.74 -13.09 -2.94
CA ALA A 138 -21.20 -12.76 -1.63
C ALA A 138 -22.17 -11.89 -0.81
N LEU A 139 -22.73 -10.85 -1.44
CA LEU A 139 -23.66 -9.95 -0.76
C LEU A 139 -24.98 -10.67 -0.42
N TYR A 140 -25.53 -11.47 -1.35
CA TYR A 140 -26.74 -12.23 -1.11
C TYR A 140 -26.54 -13.28 0.00
N ALA A 141 -25.40 -13.97 0.01
CA ALA A 141 -25.02 -14.89 1.08
C ALA A 141 -24.99 -14.18 2.45
N ARG A 142 -24.41 -12.98 2.52
CA ARG A 142 -24.42 -12.19 3.76
C ARG A 142 -25.83 -11.80 4.18
N MET A 143 -26.68 -11.39 3.25
CA MET A 143 -28.09 -11.07 3.54
C MET A 143 -28.84 -12.26 4.12
N LEU A 144 -28.64 -13.46 3.55
CA LEU A 144 -29.20 -14.72 4.07
C LEU A 144 -28.68 -15.07 5.47
N LYS A 145 -27.38 -14.84 5.74
CA LYS A 145 -26.78 -15.09 7.05
C LYS A 145 -27.36 -14.16 8.13
N GLU A 146 -27.50 -12.88 7.79
CA GLU A 146 -27.95 -11.84 8.73
C GLU A 146 -29.48 -11.73 8.84
N GLY A 147 -30.21 -12.25 7.87
CA GLY A 147 -31.66 -12.03 7.75
C GLY A 147 -31.99 -10.60 7.29
N ASN A 148 -31.08 -9.96 6.54
CA ASN A 148 -31.21 -8.56 6.14
C ASN A 148 -32.01 -8.43 4.83
N GLY A 149 -33.32 -8.15 4.96
CA GLY A 149 -34.25 -8.04 3.83
C GLY A 149 -34.66 -9.38 3.20
N VAL A 150 -34.18 -10.49 3.76
CA VAL A 150 -34.55 -11.88 3.43
C VAL A 150 -34.69 -12.68 4.72
N GLU A 151 -35.41 -13.79 4.68
CA GLU A 151 -35.44 -14.73 5.80
C GLU A 151 -34.03 -15.31 6.03
N LYS A 152 -33.60 -15.39 7.30
CA LYS A 152 -32.31 -15.95 7.68
C LYS A 152 -32.20 -17.42 7.25
N ASN A 153 -31.15 -17.72 6.45
CA ASN A 153 -30.89 -19.06 5.95
C ASN A 153 -29.39 -19.32 5.81
N GLU A 154 -28.77 -19.80 6.88
CA GLU A 154 -27.32 -20.06 6.93
C GLU A 154 -26.87 -21.14 5.93
N PRO A 155 -27.57 -22.30 5.77
CA PRO A 155 -27.18 -23.29 4.76
C PRO A 155 -27.20 -22.75 3.34
N GLU A 156 -28.19 -21.95 2.96
CA GLU A 156 -28.27 -21.32 1.65
C GLU A 156 -27.17 -20.25 1.48
N SER A 157 -26.89 -19.48 2.53
CA SER A 157 -25.77 -18.55 2.55
C SER A 157 -24.46 -19.24 2.17
N VAL A 158 -24.15 -20.38 2.81
CA VAL A 158 -22.94 -21.16 2.51
C VAL A 158 -22.94 -21.71 1.09
N MET A 159 -24.07 -22.13 0.58
CA MET A 159 -24.17 -22.57 -0.83
C MET A 159 -23.75 -21.44 -1.79
N TRP A 160 -24.22 -20.22 -1.54
CA TRP A 160 -23.82 -19.05 -2.36
C TRP A 160 -22.34 -18.69 -2.20
N LEU A 161 -21.78 -18.82 -0.98
CA LEU A 161 -20.34 -18.59 -0.77
C LEU A 161 -19.48 -19.63 -1.51
N LYS A 162 -19.88 -20.89 -1.57
CA LYS A 162 -19.19 -21.92 -2.35
C LYS A 162 -19.20 -21.60 -3.85
N ARG A 163 -20.34 -21.17 -4.40
CA ARG A 163 -20.40 -20.72 -5.80
C ARG A 163 -19.51 -19.52 -6.07
N ALA A 164 -19.45 -18.57 -5.15
CA ALA A 164 -18.58 -17.42 -5.29
C ALA A 164 -17.08 -17.77 -5.11
N GLU A 165 -16.75 -18.81 -4.32
CA GLU A 165 -15.40 -19.39 -4.24
C GLU A 165 -14.98 -19.98 -5.59
N GLU A 166 -15.86 -20.74 -6.24
CA GLU A 166 -15.61 -21.30 -7.58
C GLU A 166 -15.37 -20.21 -8.62
N ALA A 167 -16.05 -19.07 -8.47
CA ALA A 167 -15.84 -17.87 -9.30
C ALA A 167 -14.57 -17.06 -8.93
N GLY A 168 -13.85 -17.46 -7.87
CA GLY A 168 -12.55 -16.88 -7.49
C GLY A 168 -12.61 -15.56 -6.72
N ASP A 169 -13.78 -15.16 -6.16
CA ASP A 169 -13.88 -13.91 -5.38
C ASP A 169 -13.19 -14.02 -4.01
N PRO A 170 -12.12 -13.25 -3.75
CA PRO A 170 -11.33 -13.41 -2.52
C PRO A 170 -12.13 -13.15 -1.24
N ALA A 171 -13.04 -12.17 -1.26
CA ALA A 171 -13.87 -11.85 -0.09
C ALA A 171 -14.86 -12.98 0.23
N SER A 172 -15.41 -13.64 -0.80
CA SER A 172 -16.28 -14.79 -0.63
C SER A 172 -15.54 -16.01 -0.11
N ILE A 173 -14.33 -16.26 -0.62
CA ILE A 173 -13.42 -17.30 -0.12
C ILE A 173 -13.16 -17.09 1.37
N ARG A 174 -12.83 -15.86 1.80
CA ARG A 174 -12.68 -15.50 3.21
C ARG A 174 -13.95 -15.79 4.02
N ASN A 175 -15.11 -15.37 3.54
CA ASN A 175 -16.37 -15.55 4.26
C ASN A 175 -16.72 -17.03 4.42
N LEU A 176 -16.44 -17.86 3.42
CA LEU A 176 -16.57 -19.32 3.54
C LEU A 176 -15.57 -19.90 4.55
N ALA A 177 -14.33 -19.43 4.56
CA ALA A 177 -13.33 -19.82 5.55
C ALA A 177 -13.79 -19.47 6.98
N ILE A 178 -14.37 -18.29 7.18
CA ILE A 178 -14.94 -17.89 8.47
C ILE A 178 -16.10 -18.84 8.85
N ALA A 179 -17.03 -19.13 7.94
CA ALA A 179 -18.14 -20.05 8.20
C ALA A 179 -17.63 -21.44 8.62
N LEU A 180 -16.63 -21.97 7.94
CA LEU A 180 -15.99 -23.25 8.30
C LEU A 180 -15.24 -23.18 9.65
N SER A 181 -14.64 -22.05 9.98
CA SER A 181 -13.92 -21.89 11.26
C SER A 181 -14.86 -21.72 12.46
N THR A 182 -16.08 -21.21 12.26
CA THR A 182 -17.08 -20.99 13.29
C THR A 182 -18.14 -22.11 13.38
N GLY A 183 -18.34 -22.83 12.28
CA GLY A 183 -19.43 -23.81 12.15
C GLY A 183 -20.77 -23.18 11.76
N ASP A 184 -20.77 -21.92 11.27
CA ASP A 184 -21.98 -21.21 10.89
C ASP A 184 -22.55 -21.74 9.57
N GLY A 185 -23.64 -22.50 9.64
CA GLY A 185 -24.29 -23.08 8.47
C GLY A 185 -23.57 -24.26 7.81
N VAL A 186 -22.40 -24.65 8.31
CA VAL A 186 -21.62 -25.83 7.90
C VAL A 186 -20.94 -26.47 9.10
N PRO A 187 -20.60 -27.77 9.05
CA PRO A 187 -19.72 -28.37 10.06
C PRO A 187 -18.39 -27.63 10.13
N GLN A 188 -17.90 -27.43 11.36
CA GLN A 188 -16.63 -26.78 11.60
C GLN A 188 -15.47 -27.61 10.99
N ASP A 189 -14.59 -26.94 10.25
CA ASP A 189 -13.43 -27.54 9.60
C ASP A 189 -12.29 -26.51 9.54
N PHE A 190 -11.40 -26.57 10.52
CA PHE A 190 -10.27 -25.63 10.63
C PHE A 190 -9.20 -25.83 9.54
N GLU A 191 -8.99 -27.07 9.08
CA GLU A 191 -8.01 -27.36 8.04
C GLU A 191 -8.44 -26.71 6.73
N ARG A 192 -9.66 -26.98 6.28
CA ARG A 192 -10.20 -26.36 5.06
C ARG A 192 -10.35 -24.84 5.21
N ALA A 193 -10.73 -24.32 6.39
CA ALA A 193 -10.79 -22.88 6.63
C ALA A 193 -9.41 -22.21 6.44
N THR A 194 -8.35 -22.84 6.94
CA THR A 194 -6.99 -22.31 6.82
C THR A 194 -6.50 -22.34 5.38
N ASP A 195 -6.80 -23.40 4.61
CA ASP A 195 -6.48 -23.46 3.17
C ASP A 195 -7.20 -22.35 2.40
N LEU A 196 -8.45 -22.07 2.72
CA LEU A 196 -9.21 -20.99 2.10
C LEU A 196 -8.68 -19.61 2.50
N PHE A 197 -8.27 -19.41 3.76
CA PHE A 197 -7.60 -18.16 4.17
C PHE A 197 -6.30 -17.96 3.39
N GLN A 198 -5.50 -19.01 3.20
CA GLN A 198 -4.29 -18.93 2.38
C GLN A 198 -4.62 -18.56 0.92
N LYS A 199 -5.63 -19.22 0.33
CA LYS A 199 -6.07 -18.96 -1.05
C LYS A 199 -6.53 -17.51 -1.21
N ALA A 200 -7.38 -17.01 -0.32
CA ALA A 200 -7.86 -15.62 -0.35
C ALA A 200 -6.74 -14.60 -0.09
N ALA A 201 -5.83 -14.88 0.86
CA ALA A 201 -4.68 -14.05 1.16
C ALA A 201 -3.77 -13.88 -0.07
N ARG A 202 -3.49 -14.97 -0.79
CA ARG A 202 -2.72 -14.94 -2.05
C ARG A 202 -3.46 -14.23 -3.19
N ALA A 203 -4.79 -14.28 -3.18
CA ALA A 203 -5.62 -13.52 -4.12
C ALA A 203 -5.81 -12.04 -3.75
N GLY A 204 -5.10 -11.56 -2.72
CA GLY A 204 -5.06 -10.14 -2.35
C GLY A 204 -6.02 -9.73 -1.23
N ASP A 205 -6.77 -10.65 -0.61
CA ASP A 205 -7.65 -10.32 0.51
C ASP A 205 -6.84 -10.02 1.78
N LEU A 206 -6.94 -8.79 2.26
CA LEU A 206 -6.13 -8.30 3.38
C LEU A 206 -6.50 -8.97 4.71
N ASP A 207 -7.79 -9.14 4.99
CA ASP A 207 -8.23 -9.81 6.22
C ASP A 207 -7.75 -11.26 6.27
N SER A 208 -7.75 -11.95 5.12
CA SER A 208 -7.30 -13.34 5.05
C SER A 208 -5.80 -13.49 5.33
N ARG A 209 -4.98 -12.47 5.05
CA ARG A 209 -3.55 -12.46 5.43
C ARG A 209 -3.39 -12.55 6.95
N TYR A 210 -4.17 -11.78 7.69
CA TYR A 210 -4.20 -11.84 9.15
C TYR A 210 -4.67 -13.21 9.66
N TRP A 211 -5.78 -13.74 9.13
CA TRP A 211 -6.31 -15.03 9.55
C TRP A 211 -5.34 -16.17 9.28
N TYR A 212 -4.68 -16.16 8.13
CA TYR A 212 -3.67 -17.15 7.78
C TYR A 212 -2.42 -17.03 8.67
N ALA A 213 -1.91 -15.81 8.90
CA ALA A 213 -0.82 -15.57 9.85
C ALA A 213 -1.17 -16.08 11.25
N ARG A 214 -2.39 -15.83 11.72
CA ARG A 214 -2.90 -16.33 13.00
C ARG A 214 -2.96 -17.86 13.04
N ALA A 215 -3.44 -18.49 11.98
CA ALA A 215 -3.49 -19.95 11.89
C ALA A 215 -2.10 -20.58 12.00
N LEU A 216 -1.10 -20.03 11.30
CA LEU A 216 0.30 -20.44 11.37
C LEU A 216 0.92 -20.20 12.77
N ALA A 217 0.62 -19.08 13.42
CA ALA A 217 1.16 -18.75 14.73
C ALA A 217 0.67 -19.68 15.83
N TYR A 218 -0.61 -20.06 15.78
CA TYR A 218 -1.25 -20.84 16.85
C TYR A 218 -1.49 -22.31 16.50
N GLY A 219 -1.27 -22.73 15.26
CA GLY A 219 -1.50 -24.10 14.80
C GLY A 219 -2.98 -24.42 14.65
N ILE A 220 -3.76 -23.52 14.04
CA ILE A 220 -5.20 -23.69 13.82
C ILE A 220 -5.41 -24.28 12.43
N GLY A 221 -5.81 -25.56 12.36
CA GLY A 221 -6.00 -26.28 11.08
C GLY A 221 -4.70 -26.55 10.29
N ILE A 222 -3.55 -26.15 10.79
CA ILE A 222 -2.24 -26.32 10.17
C ILE A 222 -1.15 -26.41 11.25
N PRO A 223 -0.06 -27.15 11.05
CA PRO A 223 1.08 -27.14 11.97
C PRO A 223 1.64 -25.73 12.18
N LYS A 224 2.06 -25.44 13.42
CA LYS A 224 2.68 -24.15 13.74
C LYS A 224 3.94 -23.91 12.92
N ASP A 225 4.04 -22.70 12.35
CA ASP A 225 5.23 -22.23 11.65
C ASP A 225 5.44 -20.74 11.98
N ALA A 226 6.27 -20.49 12.99
CA ALA A 226 6.51 -19.14 13.49
C ALA A 226 7.20 -18.23 12.46
N VAL A 227 8.03 -18.80 11.57
CA VAL A 227 8.72 -18.04 10.52
C VAL A 227 7.73 -17.57 9.46
N LYS A 228 6.89 -18.49 8.97
CA LYS A 228 5.84 -18.10 8.01
C LYS A 228 4.79 -17.18 8.64
N ALA A 229 4.41 -17.44 9.89
CA ALA A 229 3.50 -16.57 10.64
C ALA A 229 4.04 -15.14 10.73
N ALA A 230 5.34 -14.98 11.03
CA ALA A 230 5.98 -13.67 11.07
C ALA A 230 5.99 -12.99 9.71
N ALA A 231 6.35 -13.70 8.63
CA ALA A 231 6.36 -13.14 7.27
C ALA A 231 4.97 -12.64 6.84
N TRP A 232 3.92 -13.45 7.05
CA TRP A 232 2.55 -13.06 6.74
C TRP A 232 2.03 -11.94 7.66
N SER A 233 2.48 -11.90 8.93
CA SER A 233 2.15 -10.80 9.83
C SER A 233 2.79 -9.48 9.39
N ILE A 234 4.08 -9.49 8.98
CA ILE A 234 4.76 -8.33 8.40
C ILE A 234 3.99 -7.85 7.17
N PHE A 235 3.57 -8.78 6.29
CA PHE A 235 2.85 -8.46 5.07
C PHE A 235 1.46 -7.86 5.34
N SER A 236 0.75 -8.34 6.37
CA SER A 236 -0.55 -7.81 6.79
C SER A 236 -0.42 -6.47 7.50
N GLU A 237 0.59 -6.32 8.38
CA GLU A 237 0.87 -5.07 9.09
C GLU A 237 1.27 -3.95 8.12
N ALA A 238 2.10 -4.27 7.11
CA ALA A 238 2.48 -3.34 6.05
C ALA A 238 1.27 -2.84 5.25
N ALA A 239 0.21 -3.66 5.15
CA ALA A 239 -1.08 -3.26 4.57
C ALA A 239 -1.98 -2.45 5.53
N GLY A 240 -1.53 -2.19 6.76
CA GLY A 240 -2.27 -1.41 7.76
C GLY A 240 -3.07 -2.24 8.77
N ASP A 241 -2.94 -3.57 8.79
CA ASP A 241 -3.67 -4.40 9.76
C ASP A 241 -2.96 -4.45 11.12
N VAL A 242 -3.43 -3.63 12.05
CA VAL A 242 -2.89 -3.53 13.42
C VAL A 242 -2.97 -4.84 14.22
N ARG A 243 -3.91 -5.74 13.88
CA ARG A 243 -4.07 -7.05 14.53
C ARG A 243 -2.87 -7.96 14.24
N ALA A 244 -2.32 -7.85 13.02
CA ALA A 244 -1.13 -8.58 12.61
C ALA A 244 0.11 -8.13 13.36
N GLY A 245 0.24 -6.84 13.66
CA GLY A 245 1.31 -6.28 14.48
C GLY A 245 1.38 -6.90 15.89
N ALA A 246 0.23 -7.19 16.49
CA ALA A 246 0.18 -7.87 17.79
C ALA A 246 0.72 -9.32 17.72
N ILE A 247 0.40 -10.07 16.67
CA ILE A 247 0.95 -11.41 16.42
C ILE A 247 2.46 -11.32 16.22
N LEU A 248 2.92 -10.42 15.38
CA LEU A 248 4.33 -10.21 15.06
C LEU A 248 5.13 -9.84 16.32
N ALA A 249 4.63 -8.93 17.16
CA ALA A 249 5.26 -8.55 18.41
C ALA A 249 5.40 -9.76 19.38
N GLY A 250 4.43 -10.65 19.40
CA GLY A 250 4.50 -11.92 20.17
C GLY A 250 5.57 -12.86 19.61
N LEU A 251 5.60 -13.04 18.31
CA LEU A 251 6.55 -13.92 17.61
C LEU A 251 8.00 -13.43 17.76
N ARG A 252 8.25 -12.13 17.65
CA ARG A 252 9.59 -11.54 17.82
C ARG A 252 10.24 -11.84 19.18
N LYS A 253 9.45 -12.07 20.22
CA LYS A 253 9.97 -12.46 21.55
C LYS A 253 10.47 -13.91 21.61
N THR A 254 10.07 -14.75 20.67
CA THR A 254 10.32 -16.19 20.69
C THR A 254 11.19 -16.67 19.52
N LEU A 255 11.22 -15.93 18.42
CA LEU A 255 12.04 -16.23 17.24
C LEU A 255 13.52 -15.96 17.55
N LYS A 256 14.38 -16.87 17.10
CA LYS A 256 15.83 -16.62 17.05
C LYS A 256 16.13 -15.60 15.95
N GLU A 257 17.26 -14.91 16.05
CA GLU A 257 17.68 -13.92 15.05
C GLU A 257 17.68 -14.48 13.61
N SER A 258 18.27 -15.67 13.42
CA SER A 258 18.28 -16.34 12.11
C SER A 258 16.88 -16.70 11.57
N GLU A 259 15.92 -16.94 12.44
CA GLU A 259 14.52 -17.18 12.07
C GLU A 259 13.81 -15.88 11.68
N GLY A 260 14.11 -14.77 12.37
CA GLY A 260 13.66 -13.43 12.00
C GLY A 260 14.13 -13.04 10.60
N VAL A 261 15.42 -13.25 10.31
CA VAL A 261 15.99 -13.04 8.97
C VAL A 261 15.29 -13.87 7.91
N ARG A 262 15.00 -15.15 8.19
CA ARG A 262 14.25 -16.00 7.26
C ARG A 262 12.81 -15.50 7.03
N ALA A 263 12.15 -15.00 8.08
CA ALA A 263 10.82 -14.43 7.98
C ALA A 263 10.82 -13.19 7.07
N ASN A 264 11.82 -12.32 7.22
CA ASN A 264 11.99 -11.13 6.41
C ASN A 264 12.25 -11.47 4.93
N ARG A 265 13.10 -12.46 4.64
CA ARG A 265 13.31 -12.96 3.27
C ARG A 265 12.03 -13.49 2.66
N LEU A 266 11.28 -14.30 3.41
CA LEU A 266 10.01 -14.84 2.95
C LEU A 266 8.98 -13.72 2.69
N PHE A 267 8.96 -12.67 3.51
CA PHE A 267 8.13 -11.49 3.26
C PHE A 267 8.47 -10.81 1.93
N VAL A 268 9.78 -10.63 1.63
CA VAL A 268 10.23 -10.08 0.34
C VAL A 268 9.80 -10.98 -0.83
N ASP A 269 9.89 -12.29 -0.66
CA ASP A 269 9.45 -13.24 -1.70
C ASP A 269 7.92 -13.18 -1.91
N LEU A 270 7.15 -13.04 -0.85
CA LEU A 270 5.69 -12.81 -0.94
C LEU A 270 5.35 -11.51 -1.67
N LEU A 271 6.11 -10.43 -1.44
CA LEU A 271 5.95 -9.17 -2.19
C LEU A 271 6.19 -9.35 -3.69
N LYS A 272 7.24 -10.11 -4.05
CA LYS A 272 7.54 -10.39 -5.46
C LYS A 272 6.46 -11.25 -6.13
N GLU A 273 5.92 -12.22 -5.38
CA GLU A 273 4.89 -13.15 -5.88
C GLU A 273 3.52 -12.48 -6.04
N MET A 274 3.12 -11.70 -5.05
CA MET A 274 1.75 -11.20 -4.93
C MET A 274 1.57 -9.77 -5.49
N GLY A 275 2.66 -9.10 -5.83
CA GLY A 275 2.64 -7.72 -6.27
C GLY A 275 2.37 -6.71 -5.14
N PRO A 276 2.16 -5.44 -5.49
CA PRO A 276 2.01 -4.36 -4.52
C PRO A 276 0.77 -4.56 -3.62
N VAL A 277 0.94 -4.27 -2.34
CA VAL A 277 -0.14 -4.31 -1.35
C VAL A 277 -1.05 -3.11 -1.57
N GLN A 278 -2.28 -3.32 -2.04
CA GLN A 278 -3.28 -2.26 -2.06
C GLN A 278 -3.80 -2.06 -0.64
N SER A 279 -3.49 -0.93 -0.03
CA SER A 279 -4.06 -0.51 1.25
C SER A 279 -5.50 -0.05 1.04
N GLN A 280 -6.48 -0.82 1.49
CA GLN A 280 -7.91 -0.42 1.43
C GLN A 280 -8.32 0.47 2.62
N THR A 281 -7.52 0.54 3.67
CA THR A 281 -7.89 1.25 4.91
C THR A 281 -7.66 2.76 4.87
N GLU A 282 -6.89 3.27 3.92
CA GLU A 282 -6.57 4.70 3.86
C GLU A 282 -7.60 5.55 3.10
N ALA A 283 -8.44 4.95 2.27
CA ALA A 283 -9.51 5.68 1.57
C ALA A 283 -10.66 6.14 2.49
N ALA A 284 -10.89 5.43 3.61
CA ALA A 284 -11.95 5.78 4.56
C ALA A 284 -11.44 6.66 5.72
N ASP A 285 -10.12 6.63 5.99
CA ASP A 285 -9.50 7.35 7.10
C ASP A 285 -8.30 8.14 6.56
N ALA A 286 -8.58 9.05 5.64
CA ALA A 286 -7.57 9.95 5.08
C ALA A 286 -6.85 10.79 6.16
N GLY A 287 -7.14 10.55 7.44
CA GLY A 287 -6.41 11.04 8.61
C GLY A 287 -6.00 12.51 8.55
N ILE A 288 -6.63 13.25 7.64
CA ILE A 288 -6.43 14.69 7.53
C ILE A 288 -7.14 15.29 8.75
N PRO A 289 -6.40 15.83 9.71
CA PRO A 289 -7.01 16.39 10.91
C PRO A 289 -8.09 17.42 10.55
N ALA A 290 -9.28 17.28 11.16
CA ALA A 290 -10.41 18.16 10.89
C ALA A 290 -10.17 19.61 11.34
N ASP A 291 -9.23 19.82 12.24
CA ASP A 291 -8.79 21.09 12.81
C ASP A 291 -7.79 21.86 11.94
N LEU A 292 -7.29 21.27 10.86
CA LEU A 292 -6.42 21.96 9.92
C LEU A 292 -7.18 23.01 9.09
N PRO A 293 -6.51 24.13 8.70
CA PRO A 293 -7.06 25.10 7.76
C PRO A 293 -7.55 24.41 6.48
N GLU A 294 -8.69 24.90 5.94
CA GLU A 294 -9.30 24.28 4.77
C GLU A 294 -8.36 24.20 3.55
N ALA A 295 -7.55 25.24 3.33
CA ALA A 295 -6.53 25.23 2.26
C ALA A 295 -5.52 24.09 2.43
N THR A 296 -5.05 23.85 3.67
CA THR A 296 -4.13 22.77 4.01
C THR A 296 -4.77 21.39 3.81
N ARG A 297 -6.05 21.24 4.21
CA ARG A 297 -6.80 19.98 3.99
C ARG A 297 -6.95 19.68 2.51
N ARG A 298 -7.27 20.68 1.69
CA ARG A 298 -7.35 20.52 0.22
C ARG A 298 -6.01 20.15 -0.40
N GLN A 299 -4.92 20.75 0.06
CA GLN A 299 -3.58 20.43 -0.41
C GLN A 299 -3.20 19.00 -0.08
N LEU A 300 -3.42 18.52 1.14
CA LEU A 300 -3.17 17.14 1.52
C LEU A 300 -4.08 16.19 0.75
N ALA A 301 -5.37 16.49 0.63
CA ALA A 301 -6.31 15.67 -0.14
C ALA A 301 -5.85 15.47 -1.60
N SER A 302 -5.26 16.49 -2.22
CA SER A 302 -4.72 16.40 -3.57
C SER A 302 -3.51 15.47 -3.72
N LEU A 303 -2.84 15.09 -2.63
CA LEU A 303 -1.74 14.13 -2.60
C LEU A 303 -2.21 12.71 -2.24
N PHE A 304 -3.25 12.59 -1.39
CA PHE A 304 -3.74 11.29 -0.94
C PHE A 304 -4.32 10.45 -2.07
N THR A 305 -5.22 11.03 -2.87
CA THR A 305 -5.87 10.30 -3.96
C THR A 305 -4.86 9.73 -4.97
N PRO A 306 -3.91 10.52 -5.52
CA PRO A 306 -2.89 10.00 -6.41
C PRO A 306 -1.97 8.96 -5.75
N ALA A 307 -1.59 9.16 -4.48
CA ALA A 307 -0.78 8.19 -3.74
C ALA A 307 -1.49 6.84 -3.59
N LEU A 308 -2.81 6.86 -3.30
CA LEU A 308 -3.66 5.66 -3.25
C LEU A 308 -3.84 5.00 -4.61
N GLN A 309 -3.77 5.76 -5.69
CA GLN A 309 -3.75 5.26 -7.07
C GLN A 309 -2.39 4.70 -7.51
N GLY A 310 -1.39 4.73 -6.62
CA GLY A 310 -0.07 4.16 -6.87
C GLY A 310 0.96 5.14 -7.44
N ILE A 311 0.71 6.45 -7.38
CA ILE A 311 1.71 7.46 -7.78
C ILE A 311 2.76 7.59 -6.67
N PRO A 312 4.00 7.07 -6.87
CA PRO A 312 4.96 6.88 -5.81
C PRO A 312 5.54 8.20 -5.28
N GLU A 313 5.62 9.22 -6.11
CA GLU A 313 6.09 10.56 -5.70
C GLU A 313 5.17 11.15 -4.64
N CYS A 314 3.85 11.00 -4.80
CA CYS A 314 2.86 11.44 -3.82
C CYS A 314 2.99 10.66 -2.51
N ALA A 315 3.23 9.35 -2.60
CA ALA A 315 3.46 8.51 -1.43
C ALA A 315 4.73 8.94 -0.67
N VAL A 316 5.83 9.25 -1.35
CA VAL A 316 7.05 9.78 -0.71
C VAL A 316 6.77 11.10 0.01
N VAL A 317 6.05 12.03 -0.63
CA VAL A 317 5.72 13.33 0.00
C VAL A 317 4.86 13.13 1.24
N LEU A 318 3.84 12.27 1.20
CA LEU A 318 3.02 11.93 2.36
C LEU A 318 3.85 11.26 3.47
N GLY A 319 4.72 10.31 3.11
CA GLY A 319 5.64 9.67 4.04
C GLY A 319 6.49 10.70 4.79
N ARG A 320 7.12 11.63 4.07
CA ARG A 320 7.91 12.73 4.67
C ARG A 320 7.05 13.67 5.51
N ALA A 321 5.81 13.94 5.10
CA ALA A 321 4.88 14.76 5.88
C ALA A 321 4.59 14.12 7.25
N TYR A 322 4.29 12.82 7.30
CA TYR A 322 4.07 12.09 8.55
C TYR A 322 5.35 11.89 9.36
N GLU A 323 6.51 11.71 8.73
CA GLU A 323 7.79 11.62 9.42
C GLU A 323 8.16 12.91 10.14
N THR A 324 7.94 14.06 9.49
CA THR A 324 8.36 15.37 10.00
C THR A 324 7.27 16.11 10.77
N GLY A 325 6.00 15.65 10.69
CA GLY A 325 4.86 16.39 11.20
C GLY A 325 4.50 17.64 10.37
N TRP A 326 4.88 17.67 9.07
CA TRP A 326 4.53 18.79 8.19
C TRP A 326 3.06 18.72 7.81
N GLN A 327 2.29 19.71 8.26
CA GLN A 327 0.84 19.84 8.05
C GLN A 327 -0.02 18.64 8.53
N VAL A 328 0.58 17.66 9.17
CA VAL A 328 -0.09 16.52 9.80
C VAL A 328 0.53 16.28 11.16
N LYS A 329 -0.17 15.55 12.03
CA LYS A 329 0.45 15.06 13.26
C LYS A 329 1.53 14.05 12.89
N GLN A 330 2.73 14.21 13.46
CA GLN A 330 3.83 13.27 13.26
C GLN A 330 3.39 11.83 13.61
N ASP A 331 3.58 10.92 12.67
CA ASP A 331 3.23 9.50 12.80
C ASP A 331 4.23 8.65 12.01
N PRO A 332 5.29 8.15 12.67
CA PRO A 332 6.31 7.34 12.00
C PRO A 332 5.78 6.06 11.39
N ALA A 333 4.72 5.46 11.96
CA ALA A 333 4.12 4.26 11.40
C ALA A 333 3.38 4.53 10.09
N ARG A 334 2.74 5.70 9.96
CA ARG A 334 2.16 6.15 8.68
C ARG A 334 3.25 6.52 7.67
N ALA A 335 4.32 7.18 8.10
CA ALA A 335 5.46 7.48 7.24
C ALA A 335 6.04 6.21 6.62
N PHE A 336 6.30 5.20 7.45
CA PHE A 336 6.76 3.89 7.01
C PHE A 336 5.83 3.28 5.94
N ARG A 337 4.51 3.31 6.14
CA ARG A 337 3.54 2.74 5.19
C ARG A 337 3.57 3.45 3.84
N TRP A 338 3.70 4.77 3.83
CA TRP A 338 3.79 5.53 2.59
C TRP A 338 5.10 5.27 1.84
N TYR A 339 6.23 5.20 2.54
CA TYR A 339 7.51 4.82 1.93
C TYR A 339 7.47 3.38 1.40
N PHE A 340 6.79 2.49 2.13
CA PHE A 340 6.58 1.13 1.67
C PHE A 340 5.75 1.09 0.37
N ALA A 341 4.67 1.87 0.27
CA ALA A 341 3.88 1.97 -0.96
C ALA A 341 4.71 2.47 -2.15
N ALA A 342 5.55 3.48 -1.95
CA ALA A 342 6.46 3.98 -2.98
C ALA A 342 7.51 2.93 -3.40
N ALA A 343 8.09 2.21 -2.44
CA ALA A 343 9.05 1.14 -2.70
C ALA A 343 8.43 -0.03 -3.48
N GLN A 344 7.18 -0.37 -3.21
CA GLN A 344 6.44 -1.38 -3.99
C GLN A 344 6.25 -0.97 -5.44
N ALA A 345 6.08 0.30 -5.72
CA ALA A 345 6.06 0.86 -7.07
C ALA A 345 7.45 0.90 -7.72
N LYS A 346 8.48 0.33 -7.06
CA LYS A 346 9.89 0.35 -7.47
C LYS A 346 10.42 1.77 -7.67
N TYR A 347 9.97 2.70 -6.83
CA TYR A 347 10.44 4.07 -6.85
C TYR A 347 11.70 4.20 -5.99
N PRO A 348 12.86 4.54 -6.59
CA PRO A 348 14.15 4.41 -5.92
C PRO A 348 14.31 5.26 -4.65
N GLU A 349 13.70 6.45 -4.60
CA GLU A 349 13.67 7.26 -3.39
C GLU A 349 12.81 6.59 -2.29
N GLY A 350 11.68 5.99 -2.65
CA GLY A 350 10.84 5.23 -1.72
C GLY A 350 11.55 4.01 -1.14
N GLU A 351 12.31 3.28 -1.98
CA GLU A 351 13.13 2.16 -1.56
C GLU A 351 14.22 2.60 -0.57
N TYR A 352 14.91 3.70 -0.85
CA TYR A 352 15.91 4.28 0.07
C TYR A 352 15.30 4.67 1.41
N LEU A 353 14.19 5.42 1.41
CA LEU A 353 13.52 5.88 2.62
C LEU A 353 12.97 4.73 3.45
N LEU A 354 12.42 3.71 2.79
CA LEU A 354 11.98 2.48 3.45
C LEU A 354 13.16 1.75 4.11
N GLY A 355 14.29 1.63 3.41
CA GLY A 355 15.52 1.06 3.97
C GLY A 355 16.01 1.84 5.17
N PHE A 356 15.93 3.17 5.12
CA PHE A 356 16.29 4.05 6.24
C PHE A 356 15.37 3.86 7.45
N CYS A 357 14.06 3.63 7.21
CA CYS A 357 13.11 3.28 8.28
C CYS A 357 13.51 1.99 8.99
N TYR A 358 13.90 0.95 8.24
CA TYR A 358 14.36 -0.30 8.83
C TYR A 358 15.69 -0.17 9.58
N LEU A 359 16.65 0.64 9.08
CA LEU A 359 17.92 0.87 9.80
C LEU A 359 17.71 1.57 11.14
N ASN A 360 16.79 2.54 11.20
CA ASN A 360 16.65 3.43 12.35
C ASN A 360 15.43 3.12 13.23
N GLY A 361 14.60 2.13 12.88
CA GLY A 361 13.40 1.80 13.62
C GLY A 361 12.29 2.87 13.50
N ILE A 362 12.19 3.56 12.35
CA ILE A 362 11.17 4.60 12.12
C ILE A 362 9.86 3.93 11.72
N GLY A 363 8.89 3.91 12.64
CA GLY A 363 7.58 3.31 12.40
C GLY A 363 7.57 1.78 12.31
N VAL A 364 8.71 1.14 12.40
CA VAL A 364 8.91 -0.31 12.35
C VAL A 364 10.08 -0.67 13.27
N PRO A 365 10.11 -1.86 13.89
CA PRO A 365 11.31 -2.31 14.60
C PRO A 365 12.52 -2.34 13.67
N PRO A 366 13.71 -1.94 14.19
CA PRO A 366 14.92 -1.91 13.38
C PRO A 366 15.28 -3.29 12.85
N ASP A 367 15.64 -3.34 11.57
CA ASP A 367 16.14 -4.51 10.86
C ASP A 367 17.22 -4.09 9.87
N PRO A 368 18.50 -4.15 10.30
CA PRO A 368 19.61 -3.69 9.45
C PRO A 368 19.76 -4.45 8.15
N GLU A 369 19.42 -5.75 8.09
CA GLU A 369 19.52 -6.54 6.85
C GLU A 369 18.49 -6.09 5.82
N LEU A 370 17.22 -5.93 6.23
CA LEU A 370 16.19 -5.36 5.38
C LEU A 370 16.48 -3.90 5.01
N GLY A 371 17.03 -3.14 5.93
CA GLY A 371 17.46 -1.77 5.69
C GLY A 371 18.47 -1.67 4.55
N VAL A 372 19.54 -2.46 4.63
CA VAL A 372 20.56 -2.53 3.58
C VAL A 372 20.00 -3.07 2.28
N PHE A 373 19.13 -4.09 2.34
CA PHE A 373 18.47 -4.63 1.14
C PHE A 373 17.72 -3.52 0.38
N TRP A 374 16.82 -2.79 1.04
CA TRP A 374 16.03 -1.75 0.39
C TRP A 374 16.88 -0.58 -0.11
N ILE A 375 17.91 -0.17 0.65
CA ILE A 375 18.87 0.84 0.20
C ILE A 375 19.62 0.36 -1.06
N SER A 376 19.98 -0.94 -1.13
CA SER A 376 20.64 -1.48 -2.32
C SER A 376 19.74 -1.46 -3.55
N GLU A 377 18.42 -1.71 -3.38
CA GLU A 377 17.45 -1.61 -4.48
C GLU A 377 17.31 -0.14 -4.95
N GLY A 378 17.17 0.82 -4.04
CA GLY A 378 17.17 2.26 -4.37
C GLY A 378 18.45 2.72 -5.06
N ALA A 379 19.62 2.19 -4.65
CA ALA A 379 20.90 2.47 -5.29
C ALA A 379 20.97 1.89 -6.72
N LYS A 380 20.49 0.67 -6.93
CA LYS A 380 20.37 0.06 -8.27
C LYS A 380 19.38 0.81 -9.15
N GLY A 381 18.32 1.35 -8.56
CA GLY A 381 17.33 2.22 -9.20
C GLY A 381 17.88 3.61 -9.57
N GLY A 382 19.06 3.98 -9.09
CA GLY A 382 19.75 5.21 -9.44
C GLY A 382 19.46 6.41 -8.54
N PHE A 383 18.90 6.21 -7.33
CA PHE A 383 18.72 7.30 -6.39
C PHE A 383 20.07 7.74 -5.80
N PRO A 384 20.47 9.03 -5.95
CA PRO A 384 21.83 9.46 -5.61
C PRO A 384 22.22 9.20 -4.15
N GLU A 385 21.37 9.55 -3.20
CA GLU A 385 21.63 9.35 -1.78
C GLU A 385 21.72 7.85 -1.42
N ALA A 386 20.93 7.00 -2.07
CA ALA A 386 21.05 5.55 -1.91
C ALA A 386 22.36 5.02 -2.47
N MET A 387 22.78 5.50 -3.65
CA MET A 387 24.07 5.14 -4.25
C MET A 387 25.24 5.57 -3.36
N GLY A 388 25.22 6.79 -2.84
CA GLY A 388 26.22 7.29 -1.90
C GLY A 388 26.30 6.44 -0.62
N PHE A 389 25.16 6.15 -0.02
CA PHE A 389 25.10 5.36 1.23
C PHE A 389 25.54 3.91 0.99
N PHE A 390 24.94 3.23 0.00
CA PHE A 390 25.25 1.82 -0.30
C PHE A 390 26.72 1.66 -0.74
N GLY A 391 27.21 2.54 -1.61
CA GLY A 391 28.60 2.56 -2.03
C GLY A 391 29.55 2.73 -0.84
N SER A 392 29.20 3.57 0.14
CA SER A 392 30.02 3.75 1.35
C SER A 392 30.03 2.48 2.23
N LEU A 393 28.92 1.78 2.38
CA LEU A 393 28.88 0.51 3.11
C LEU A 393 29.80 -0.53 2.48
N LEU A 394 29.78 -0.64 1.16
CA LEU A 394 30.65 -1.54 0.41
C LEU A 394 32.13 -1.17 0.58
N VAL A 395 32.52 0.07 0.26
CA VAL A 395 33.92 0.54 0.33
C VAL A 395 34.52 0.39 1.72
N ASN A 396 33.73 0.59 2.76
CA ASN A 396 34.14 0.43 4.16
C ASN A 396 34.13 -1.03 4.66
N GLY A 397 33.81 -2.01 3.79
CA GLY A 397 33.79 -3.44 4.13
C GLY A 397 32.71 -3.86 5.11
N LYS A 398 31.66 -3.05 5.27
CA LYS A 398 30.52 -3.39 6.15
C LYS A 398 29.68 -4.56 5.66
N LEU A 399 29.80 -4.90 4.37
CA LEU A 399 29.09 -6.00 3.71
C LEU A 399 30.03 -7.12 3.24
N GLY A 400 31.30 -7.08 3.66
CA GLY A 400 32.35 -8.02 3.30
C GLY A 400 33.51 -7.35 2.56
N ASP A 401 34.73 -7.80 2.86
CA ASP A 401 35.94 -7.20 2.26
C ASP A 401 36.05 -7.46 0.76
N GLU A 402 35.51 -8.58 0.28
CA GLU A 402 35.49 -8.97 -1.13
C GLU A 402 34.66 -8.02 -1.99
N MET A 403 33.64 -7.37 -1.42
CA MET A 403 32.72 -6.46 -2.12
C MET A 403 33.17 -4.99 -2.12
N LYS A 404 34.32 -4.67 -1.50
CA LYS A 404 34.76 -3.26 -1.36
C LYS A 404 34.88 -2.53 -2.70
N LYS A 405 35.39 -3.21 -3.73
CA LYS A 405 35.56 -2.60 -5.06
C LYS A 405 34.25 -2.29 -5.75
N ASP A 406 33.19 -3.07 -5.46
CA ASP A 406 31.87 -2.91 -6.05
C ASP A 406 31.19 -1.61 -5.59
N GLY A 407 31.66 -1.02 -4.50
CA GLY A 407 31.17 0.27 -4.01
C GLY A 407 31.62 1.48 -4.83
N ILE A 408 32.76 1.40 -5.52
CA ILE A 408 33.30 2.54 -6.27
C ILE A 408 32.35 3.03 -7.37
N PRO A 409 31.80 2.19 -8.24
CA PRO A 409 30.85 2.64 -9.27
C PRO A 409 29.62 3.36 -8.70
N PHE A 410 29.11 2.94 -7.53
CA PHE A 410 28.01 3.62 -6.87
C PHE A 410 28.40 5.01 -6.36
N LEU A 411 29.59 5.14 -5.74
CA LEU A 411 30.12 6.43 -5.28
C LEU A 411 30.40 7.38 -6.45
N GLU A 412 30.91 6.89 -7.57
CA GLU A 412 31.15 7.69 -8.78
C GLU A 412 29.84 8.26 -9.32
N LYS A 413 28.81 7.42 -9.50
CA LYS A 413 27.49 7.87 -9.96
C LYS A 413 26.84 8.84 -8.98
N ALA A 414 26.96 8.61 -7.67
CA ALA A 414 26.47 9.53 -6.65
C ALA A 414 27.15 10.90 -6.74
N ALA A 415 28.48 10.92 -6.93
CA ALA A 415 29.27 12.14 -7.10
C ALA A 415 28.94 12.87 -8.40
N GLU A 416 28.67 12.16 -9.50
CA GLU A 416 28.18 12.72 -10.77
C GLU A 416 26.81 13.37 -10.60
N ALA A 417 25.95 12.78 -9.80
CA ALA A 417 24.63 13.32 -9.44
C ALA A 417 24.70 14.43 -8.36
N ASN A 418 25.90 14.82 -7.93
CA ASN A 418 26.18 15.80 -6.88
C ASN A 418 25.64 15.43 -5.51
N ASP A 419 25.55 14.13 -5.18
CA ASP A 419 25.31 13.69 -3.80
C ASP A 419 26.53 14.00 -2.93
N PRO A 420 26.39 14.81 -1.85
CA PRO A 420 27.52 15.22 -1.03
C PRO A 420 28.17 14.04 -0.32
N TYR A 421 27.34 13.12 0.20
CA TYR A 421 27.82 11.98 0.95
C TYR A 421 28.61 10.99 0.09
N GLY A 422 28.10 10.65 -1.10
CA GLY A 422 28.81 9.84 -2.08
C GLY A 422 30.10 10.51 -2.58
N THR A 423 30.04 11.82 -2.85
CA THR A 423 31.20 12.63 -3.25
C THR A 423 32.31 12.62 -2.20
N LEU A 424 31.94 12.79 -0.91
CA LEU A 424 32.88 12.73 0.22
C LEU A 424 33.53 11.36 0.31
N ASN A 425 32.72 10.28 0.30
CA ASN A 425 33.24 8.91 0.45
C ASN A 425 34.13 8.49 -0.73
N LEU A 426 33.81 8.94 -1.96
CA LEU A 426 34.69 8.74 -3.11
C LEU A 426 36.04 9.49 -2.93
N GLY A 427 36.00 10.72 -2.45
CA GLY A 427 37.18 11.48 -2.12
C GLY A 427 38.06 10.78 -1.07
N LEU A 428 37.47 10.29 -0.02
CA LEU A 428 38.17 9.50 1.03
C LEU A 428 38.78 8.20 0.47
N ALA A 429 38.04 7.50 -0.42
CA ALA A 429 38.57 6.32 -1.09
C ALA A 429 39.82 6.61 -1.91
N TYR A 430 39.88 7.72 -2.69
CA TYR A 430 41.05 8.15 -3.39
C TYR A 430 42.21 8.58 -2.45
N LEU A 431 41.90 9.20 -1.30
CA LEU A 431 42.91 9.60 -0.32
C LEU A 431 43.54 8.41 0.42
N SER A 432 42.75 7.35 0.67
CA SER A 432 43.24 6.15 1.37
C SER A 432 44.05 5.22 0.47
N GLY A 433 43.71 5.13 -0.81
CA GLY A 433 44.32 4.19 -1.75
C GLY A 433 44.07 2.71 -1.44
N THR A 434 43.11 2.38 -0.56
CA THR A 434 42.89 1.01 -0.11
C THR A 434 41.99 0.16 -1.02
N VAL A 435 41.08 0.84 -1.71
CA VAL A 435 40.07 0.19 -2.60
C VAL A 435 40.27 0.61 -4.05
N ILE A 436 40.72 1.83 -4.29
CA ILE A 436 41.03 2.42 -5.57
C ILE A 436 42.45 3.00 -5.53
N ALA A 437 43.12 3.12 -6.66
CA ALA A 437 44.47 3.69 -6.71
C ALA A 437 44.55 5.08 -6.04
N LEU A 438 45.58 5.29 -5.22
CA LEU A 438 45.77 6.53 -4.50
C LEU A 438 45.90 7.73 -5.49
N ASP A 439 45.02 8.71 -5.32
CA ASP A 439 45.07 9.98 -6.05
C ASP A 439 44.73 11.12 -5.08
N ARG A 440 45.77 11.72 -4.50
CA ARG A 440 45.62 12.77 -3.48
C ARG A 440 45.00 14.05 -4.02
N GLU A 441 45.28 14.42 -5.27
CA GLU A 441 44.72 15.65 -5.82
C GLU A 441 43.24 15.51 -6.11
N LYS A 442 42.85 14.41 -6.78
CA LYS A 442 41.43 14.09 -7.01
C LYS A 442 40.67 13.91 -5.69
N GLY A 443 41.28 13.21 -4.74
CA GLY A 443 40.66 13.00 -3.42
C GLY A 443 40.37 14.32 -2.68
N LYS A 444 41.39 15.24 -2.62
CA LYS A 444 41.21 16.57 -2.00
C LYS A 444 40.16 17.41 -2.74
N ALA A 445 40.16 17.37 -4.08
CA ALA A 445 39.19 18.11 -4.88
C ALA A 445 37.73 17.63 -4.59
N LEU A 446 37.51 16.33 -4.50
CA LEU A 446 36.20 15.75 -4.18
C LEU A 446 35.75 16.09 -2.75
N VAL A 447 36.64 15.94 -1.77
CA VAL A 447 36.34 16.31 -0.36
C VAL A 447 35.99 17.79 -0.22
N LYS A 448 36.64 18.65 -1.00
CA LYS A 448 36.33 20.10 -1.02
C LYS A 448 35.00 20.40 -1.71
N LYS A 449 34.61 19.57 -2.70
CA LYS A 449 33.34 19.72 -3.44
C LYS A 449 32.13 19.27 -2.60
N ALA A 450 32.31 18.22 -1.80
CA ALA A 450 31.26 17.67 -0.91
C ALA A 450 30.95 18.65 0.24
#